data_a5452f52f016d85d0573739289760614
#
_entry.id   a5452f52f016d85d0573739289760614
#
_cell.length_a   1.000
_cell.length_b   1.000
_cell.length_c   1.000
_cell.angle_alpha   90.00
_cell.angle_beta   90.00
_cell.angle_gamma   90.00
#
_symmetry.space_group_name_H-M   'P 1'
#
loop_
_entity.id
_entity.type
_entity.pdbx_description
1 polymer ?
#
loop_
_entity_poly.entity_id
_entity_poly.type
_entity_poly.pdbx_seq_one_letter_code
_entity_poly.pdbx_strand_id
1 'polypeptide(L)'
;LPDILIGIVVVLVLSASMSTLASLVLTSSSTLTLDFLKDNVMKDMSEKKQVRTMQVMVVFFIVLSVVIAMDPPTFIAQLMGISWGALAGAFLAPFMYGLYWKGVTRAGVWAGFIAGVGITVSNMFIGYIASPINAGAVAMVAGLVIVPLVSLVTPKLKKEDVDAVSYTHLRAHET
;
A
#
# COMPACT_ATOMS: atom_id res chain seq x y z
N LEU A 1 37.67 -2.19 8.50
CA LEU A 1 37.08 -3.50 8.74
C LEU A 1 37.88 -4.53 7.94
N PRO A 2 38.16 -5.73 8.49
CA PRO A 2 38.77 -6.80 7.72
C PRO A 2 37.93 -7.16 6.49
N ASP A 3 38.58 -7.45 5.36
CA ASP A 3 37.89 -7.71 4.08
C ASP A 3 36.86 -8.84 4.16
N ILE A 4 37.12 -9.85 5.00
CA ILE A 4 36.17 -10.93 5.29
C ILE A 4 34.86 -10.41 5.89
N LEU A 5 34.92 -9.46 6.82
CA LEU A 5 33.71 -8.86 7.42
C LEU A 5 32.93 -8.04 6.40
N ILE A 6 33.60 -7.31 5.53
CA ILE A 6 32.96 -6.58 4.43
C ILE A 6 32.24 -7.56 3.52
N GLY A 7 32.88 -8.66 3.14
CA GLY A 7 32.26 -9.70 2.33
C GLY A 7 31.01 -10.30 2.96
N ILE A 8 31.06 -10.63 4.24
CA ILE A 8 29.89 -11.16 4.98
C ILE A 8 28.75 -10.14 5.02
N VAL A 9 29.03 -8.87 5.32
CA VAL A 9 28.02 -7.82 5.36
C VAL A 9 27.35 -7.63 3.99
N VAL A 10 28.14 -7.60 2.92
CA VAL A 10 27.61 -7.49 1.55
C VAL A 10 26.68 -8.66 1.21
N VAL A 11 27.10 -9.89 1.51
CA VAL A 11 26.25 -11.08 1.27
C VAL A 11 24.97 -11.04 2.09
N LEU A 12 25.03 -10.64 3.36
CA LEU A 12 23.85 -10.51 4.21
C LEU A 12 22.87 -9.46 3.67
N VAL A 13 23.36 -8.29 3.29
CA VAL A 13 22.52 -7.21 2.73
C VAL A 13 21.88 -7.64 1.43
N LEU A 14 22.63 -8.25 0.52
CA LEU A 14 22.09 -8.76 -0.74
C LEU A 14 21.04 -9.84 -0.51
N SER A 15 21.31 -10.80 0.37
CA SER A 15 20.38 -11.89 0.68
C SER A 15 19.06 -11.36 1.27
N ALA A 16 19.15 -10.44 2.23
CA ALA A 16 17.98 -9.80 2.83
C ALA A 16 17.17 -9.00 1.81
N SER A 17 17.85 -8.22 0.95
CA SER A 17 17.22 -7.42 -0.09
C SER A 17 16.52 -8.30 -1.14
N MET A 18 17.15 -9.40 -1.57
CA MET A 18 16.55 -10.34 -2.52
C MET A 18 15.31 -11.03 -1.96
N SER A 19 15.33 -11.42 -0.69
CA SER A 19 14.18 -12.03 -0.02
C SER A 19 12.99 -11.06 0.03
N THR A 20 13.24 -9.81 0.42
CA THR A 20 12.19 -8.77 0.47
C THR A 20 11.65 -8.44 -0.91
N LEU A 21 12.54 -8.27 -1.91
CA LEU A 21 12.14 -7.97 -3.28
C LEU A 21 11.27 -9.10 -3.86
N ALA A 22 11.67 -10.36 -3.67
CA ALA A 22 10.93 -11.50 -4.16
C ALA A 22 9.49 -11.56 -3.59
N SER A 23 9.33 -11.34 -2.29
CA SER A 23 8.01 -11.32 -1.65
C SER A 23 7.15 -10.14 -2.10
N LEU A 24 7.72 -8.94 -2.24
CA LEU A 24 6.99 -7.75 -2.71
C LEU A 24 6.54 -7.92 -4.16
N VAL A 25 7.41 -8.39 -5.06
CA VAL A 25 7.07 -8.62 -6.47
C VAL A 25 6.00 -9.70 -6.59
N LEU A 26 6.12 -10.80 -5.84
CA LEU A 26 5.13 -11.87 -5.85
C LEU A 26 3.76 -11.39 -5.36
N THR A 27 3.73 -10.68 -4.23
CA THR A 27 2.49 -10.13 -3.67
C THR A 27 1.83 -9.13 -4.62
N SER A 28 2.59 -8.18 -5.15
CA SER A 28 2.08 -7.19 -6.11
C SER A 28 1.52 -7.85 -7.37
N SER A 29 2.22 -8.85 -7.91
CA SER A 29 1.80 -9.61 -9.10
C SER A 29 0.55 -10.43 -8.83
N SER A 30 0.47 -11.06 -7.66
CA SER A 30 -0.70 -11.84 -7.22
C SER A 30 -1.93 -10.94 -7.06
N THR A 31 -1.81 -9.85 -6.32
CA THR A 31 -2.90 -8.89 -6.11
C THR A 31 -3.40 -8.31 -7.42
N LEU A 32 -2.50 -7.86 -8.30
CA LEU A 32 -2.89 -7.33 -9.59
C LEU A 32 -3.58 -8.39 -10.48
N THR A 33 -3.11 -9.64 -10.44
CA THR A 33 -3.66 -10.72 -11.26
C THR A 33 -4.99 -11.25 -10.72
N LEU A 34 -5.06 -11.52 -9.43
CA LEU A 34 -6.23 -12.17 -8.82
C LEU A 34 -7.31 -11.15 -8.46
N ASP A 35 -6.95 -10.08 -7.74
CA ASP A 35 -7.93 -9.14 -7.22
C ASP A 35 -8.39 -8.13 -8.27
N PHE A 36 -7.51 -7.73 -9.19
CA PHE A 36 -7.86 -6.75 -10.20
C PHE A 36 -8.23 -7.37 -11.55
N LEU A 37 -7.34 -8.15 -12.16
CA LEU A 37 -7.57 -8.70 -13.52
C LEU A 37 -8.66 -9.77 -13.54
N LYS A 38 -8.64 -10.72 -12.61
CA LYS A 38 -9.62 -11.79 -12.54
C LYS A 38 -11.01 -11.27 -12.20
N ASP A 39 -11.12 -10.43 -11.16
CA ASP A 39 -12.42 -9.99 -10.67
C ASP A 39 -13.08 -8.93 -11.55
N ASN A 40 -12.30 -8.05 -12.19
CA ASN A 40 -12.84 -6.92 -12.94
C ASN A 40 -12.77 -7.09 -14.47
N VAL A 41 -11.75 -7.79 -14.99
CA VAL A 41 -11.49 -7.84 -16.45
C VAL A 41 -11.73 -9.21 -17.06
N MET A 42 -11.34 -10.28 -16.38
CA MET A 42 -11.35 -11.65 -16.92
C MET A 42 -11.97 -12.64 -15.93
N LYS A 43 -13.27 -12.53 -15.70
CA LYS A 43 -14.01 -13.34 -14.70
C LYS A 43 -13.89 -14.86 -14.89
N ASP A 44 -13.70 -15.35 -16.11
CA ASP A 44 -13.60 -16.78 -16.45
C ASP A 44 -12.15 -17.23 -16.69
N MET A 45 -11.21 -16.76 -15.89
CA MET A 45 -9.80 -17.10 -16.04
C MET A 45 -9.51 -18.51 -15.49
N SER A 46 -9.10 -19.45 -16.34
CA SER A 46 -8.67 -20.78 -15.90
C SER A 46 -7.40 -20.70 -15.04
N GLU A 47 -7.19 -21.67 -14.13
CA GLU A 47 -6.04 -21.69 -13.22
C GLU A 47 -4.69 -21.55 -13.94
N LYS A 48 -4.51 -22.28 -15.06
CA LYS A 48 -3.30 -22.16 -15.87
C LYS A 48 -3.07 -20.75 -16.42
N LYS A 49 -4.15 -20.07 -16.80
CA LYS A 49 -4.07 -18.69 -17.29
C LYS A 49 -3.76 -17.70 -16.16
N GLN A 50 -4.31 -17.93 -14.97
CA GLN A 50 -3.99 -17.12 -13.77
C GLN A 50 -2.51 -17.19 -13.44
N VAL A 51 -1.94 -18.41 -13.36
CA VAL A 51 -0.50 -18.59 -13.07
C VAL A 51 0.37 -17.94 -14.13
N ARG A 52 0.03 -18.11 -15.41
CA ARG A 52 0.80 -17.49 -16.51
C ARG A 52 0.74 -15.97 -16.49
N THR A 53 -0.43 -15.40 -16.22
CA THR A 53 -0.59 -13.95 -16.09
C THR A 53 0.21 -13.43 -14.90
N MET A 54 0.18 -14.12 -13.76
CA MET A 54 0.97 -13.77 -12.58
C MET A 54 2.47 -13.79 -12.90
N GLN A 55 2.97 -14.80 -13.63
CA GLN A 55 4.37 -14.84 -14.05
C GLN A 55 4.75 -13.66 -14.95
N VAL A 56 3.88 -13.28 -15.89
CA VAL A 56 4.10 -12.10 -16.73
C VAL A 56 4.14 -10.82 -15.89
N MET A 57 3.25 -10.69 -14.89
CA MET A 57 3.26 -9.54 -13.98
C MET A 57 4.51 -9.51 -13.10
N VAL A 58 5.03 -10.66 -12.66
CA VAL A 58 6.32 -10.74 -11.95
C VAL A 58 7.45 -10.16 -12.82
N VAL A 59 7.55 -10.59 -14.07
CA VAL A 59 8.55 -10.07 -15.01
C VAL A 59 8.37 -8.57 -15.23
N PHE A 60 7.15 -8.11 -15.40
CA PHE A 60 6.83 -6.69 -15.56
C PHE A 60 7.31 -5.86 -14.37
N PHE A 61 7.00 -6.26 -13.13
CA PHE A 61 7.44 -5.54 -11.94
C PHE A 61 8.95 -5.55 -11.75
N ILE A 62 9.63 -6.68 -12.08
CA ILE A 62 11.10 -6.76 -12.05
C ILE A 62 11.70 -5.78 -13.05
N VAL A 63 11.25 -5.80 -14.30
CA VAL A 63 11.74 -4.88 -15.35
C VAL A 63 11.51 -3.43 -14.95
N LEU A 64 10.33 -3.09 -14.44
CA LEU A 64 10.00 -1.75 -13.95
C LEU A 64 10.96 -1.34 -12.82
N SER A 65 11.22 -2.23 -11.87
CA SER A 65 12.15 -1.96 -10.77
C SER A 65 13.58 -1.74 -11.25
N VAL A 66 14.04 -2.52 -12.22
CA VAL A 66 15.38 -2.36 -12.82
C VAL A 66 15.48 -1.01 -13.55
N VAL A 67 14.47 -0.64 -14.34
CA VAL A 67 14.47 0.65 -15.06
C VAL A 67 14.55 1.82 -14.09
N ILE A 68 13.77 1.79 -12.98
CA ILE A 68 13.84 2.83 -11.95
C ILE A 68 15.21 2.83 -11.24
N ALA A 69 15.79 1.65 -11.02
CA ALA A 69 17.08 1.52 -10.35
C ALA A 69 18.28 1.99 -11.21
N MET A 70 18.13 2.02 -12.54
CA MET A 70 19.20 2.51 -13.45
C MET A 70 19.43 4.02 -13.34
N ASP A 71 18.40 4.79 -13.00
CA ASP A 71 18.49 6.23 -12.74
C ASP A 71 17.66 6.59 -11.50
N PRO A 72 18.21 6.32 -10.30
CA PRO A 72 17.47 6.54 -9.06
C PRO A 72 17.23 8.03 -8.85
N PRO A 73 15.97 8.48 -8.80
CA PRO A 73 15.63 9.90 -8.81
C PRO A 73 16.07 10.64 -7.53
N THR A 74 16.39 9.90 -6.46
CA THR A 74 16.70 10.49 -5.17
C THR A 74 17.49 9.54 -4.28
N PHE A 75 17.94 10.05 -3.14
CA PHE A 75 18.57 9.26 -2.09
C PHE A 75 17.60 8.20 -1.54
N ILE A 76 18.09 6.99 -1.23
CA ILE A 76 17.29 5.82 -0.79
C ILE A 76 16.30 6.16 0.35
N ALA A 77 16.73 6.97 1.32
CA ALA A 77 15.86 7.38 2.42
C ALA A 77 14.67 8.22 1.96
N GLN A 78 14.80 8.98 0.88
CA GLN A 78 13.69 9.75 0.29
C GLN A 78 12.69 8.83 -0.40
N LEU A 79 13.16 7.82 -1.15
CA LEU A 79 12.30 6.81 -1.77
C LEU A 79 11.51 6.03 -0.72
N MET A 80 12.16 5.65 0.39
CA MET A 80 11.46 5.04 1.53
C MET A 80 10.41 5.99 2.11
N GLY A 81 10.75 7.24 2.33
CA GLY A 81 9.82 8.26 2.84
C GLY A 81 8.58 8.45 1.96
N ILE A 82 8.77 8.47 0.64
CA ILE A 82 7.67 8.56 -0.34
C ILE A 82 6.79 7.30 -0.28
N SER A 83 7.39 6.11 -0.37
CA SER A 83 6.64 4.85 -0.41
C SER A 83 5.87 4.59 0.88
N TRP A 84 6.53 4.66 2.02
CA TRP A 84 5.90 4.46 3.33
C TRP A 84 4.94 5.59 3.68
N GLY A 85 5.28 6.84 3.32
CA GLY A 85 4.41 7.99 3.49
C GLY A 85 3.10 7.87 2.72
N ALA A 86 3.17 7.42 1.46
CA ALA A 86 1.98 7.18 0.63
C ALA A 86 1.11 6.06 1.21
N LEU A 87 1.72 4.92 1.59
CA LEU A 87 0.99 3.80 2.19
C LEU A 87 0.35 4.18 3.53
N ALA A 88 1.13 4.77 4.43
CA ALA A 88 0.61 5.16 5.74
C ALA A 88 -0.44 6.28 5.64
N GLY A 89 -0.21 7.26 4.76
CA GLY A 89 -1.18 8.33 4.50
C GLY A 89 -2.49 7.81 3.93
N ALA A 90 -2.43 6.78 3.07
CA ALA A 90 -3.61 6.19 2.45
C ALA A 90 -4.42 5.30 3.41
N PHE A 91 -3.73 4.49 4.23
CA PHE A 91 -4.38 3.40 4.96
C PHE A 91 -4.54 3.63 6.46
N LEU A 92 -3.69 4.45 7.10
CA LEU A 92 -3.69 4.65 8.55
C LEU A 92 -5.07 5.08 9.06
N ALA A 93 -5.62 6.15 8.51
CA ALA A 93 -6.89 6.70 8.95
C ALA A 93 -8.08 5.79 8.64
N PRO A 94 -8.26 5.26 7.41
CA PRO A 94 -9.28 4.28 7.11
C PRO A 94 -9.23 3.05 8.01
N PHE A 95 -8.04 2.53 8.29
CA PHE A 95 -7.85 1.35 9.13
C PHE A 95 -8.20 1.64 10.59
N MET A 96 -7.66 2.71 11.18
CA MET A 96 -7.96 3.08 12.56
C MET A 96 -9.45 3.34 12.77
N TYR A 97 -10.05 4.19 11.94
CA TYR A 97 -11.47 4.49 12.10
C TYR A 97 -12.37 3.30 11.74
N GLY A 98 -11.98 2.46 10.78
CA GLY A 98 -12.69 1.24 10.45
C GLY A 98 -12.76 0.24 11.61
N LEU A 99 -11.72 0.18 12.46
CA LEU A 99 -11.69 -0.69 13.64
C LEU A 99 -12.44 -0.10 14.84
N TYR A 100 -12.27 1.19 15.10
CA TYR A 100 -12.72 1.80 16.36
C TYR A 100 -14.01 2.62 16.22
N TRP A 101 -14.41 2.99 15.00
CA TRP A 101 -15.55 3.86 14.80
C TRP A 101 -16.54 3.31 13.76
N LYS A 102 -17.70 2.88 14.21
CA LYS A 102 -18.79 2.34 13.37
C LYS A 102 -19.45 3.38 12.42
N GLY A 103 -19.02 4.64 12.50
CA GLY A 103 -19.55 5.73 11.68
C GLY A 103 -18.81 5.98 10.38
N VAL A 104 -17.79 5.21 10.06
CA VAL A 104 -17.00 5.35 8.84
C VAL A 104 -17.84 5.00 7.61
N THR A 105 -17.75 5.85 6.58
CA THR A 105 -18.44 5.66 5.31
C THR A 105 -17.47 5.29 4.19
N ARG A 106 -17.95 4.62 3.15
CA ARG A 106 -17.13 4.30 1.96
C ARG A 106 -16.51 5.56 1.35
N ALA A 107 -17.29 6.65 1.30
CA ALA A 107 -16.82 7.93 0.78
C ALA A 107 -15.70 8.53 1.64
N GLY A 108 -15.80 8.43 2.97
CA GLY A 108 -14.75 8.85 3.90
C GLY A 108 -13.44 8.10 3.70
N VAL A 109 -13.52 6.76 3.53
CA VAL A 109 -12.35 5.91 3.24
C VAL A 109 -11.69 6.32 1.92
N TRP A 110 -12.46 6.47 0.85
CA TRP A 110 -11.95 6.91 -0.44
C TRP A 110 -11.34 8.31 -0.40
N ALA A 111 -11.97 9.24 0.31
CA ALA A 111 -11.43 10.58 0.48
C ALA A 111 -10.08 10.57 1.22
N GLY A 112 -9.96 9.77 2.29
CA GLY A 112 -8.70 9.58 3.00
C GLY A 112 -7.60 8.97 2.14
N PHE A 113 -7.94 7.92 1.36
CA PHE A 113 -7.03 7.28 0.44
C PHE A 113 -6.52 8.26 -0.63
N ILE A 114 -7.42 8.98 -1.30
CA ILE A 114 -7.07 9.96 -2.35
C ILE A 114 -6.24 11.10 -1.77
N ALA A 115 -6.60 11.61 -0.59
CA ALA A 115 -5.85 12.67 0.06
C ALA A 115 -4.43 12.21 0.46
N GLY A 116 -4.31 11.03 1.07
CA GLY A 116 -3.03 10.49 1.51
C GLY A 116 -2.05 10.24 0.35
N VAL A 117 -2.51 9.53 -0.68
CA VAL A 117 -1.71 9.30 -1.90
C VAL A 117 -1.47 10.61 -2.63
N GLY A 118 -2.51 11.45 -2.77
CA GLY A 118 -2.44 12.72 -3.51
C GLY A 118 -1.43 13.68 -2.91
N ILE A 119 -1.38 13.86 -1.59
CA ILE A 119 -0.40 14.72 -0.91
C ILE A 119 1.01 14.19 -1.16
N THR A 120 1.24 12.90 -1.01
CA THR A 120 2.59 12.33 -1.15
C THR A 120 3.07 12.36 -2.61
N VAL A 121 2.21 11.99 -3.55
CA VAL A 121 2.54 11.98 -4.98
C VAL A 121 2.70 13.40 -5.52
N SER A 122 1.80 14.32 -5.17
CA SER A 122 1.93 15.72 -5.59
C SER A 122 3.21 16.37 -5.04
N ASN A 123 3.57 16.06 -3.80
CA ASN A 123 4.84 16.54 -3.24
C ASN A 123 6.07 16.00 -3.97
N MET A 124 6.00 14.79 -4.50
CA MET A 124 7.09 14.20 -5.30
C MET A 124 7.36 15.03 -6.58
N PHE A 125 6.30 15.56 -7.22
CA PHE A 125 6.44 16.35 -8.46
C PHE A 125 6.66 17.86 -8.21
N ILE A 126 6.02 18.42 -7.20
CA ILE A 126 5.99 19.88 -6.97
C ILE A 126 7.00 20.29 -5.90
N GLY A 127 7.30 19.41 -4.91
CA GLY A 127 8.29 19.68 -3.88
C GLY A 127 7.91 20.78 -2.88
N TYR A 128 6.59 20.95 -2.60
CA TYR A 128 6.13 21.99 -1.67
C TYR A 128 6.46 21.71 -0.20
N ILE A 129 6.74 20.46 0.17
CA ILE A 129 7.29 20.08 1.46
C ILE A 129 8.73 19.63 1.25
N ALA A 130 9.68 20.28 1.90
CA ALA A 130 11.11 20.09 1.71
C ALA A 130 11.60 18.65 1.95
N SER A 131 10.91 17.89 2.81
CA SER A 131 11.24 16.50 3.12
C SER A 131 10.09 15.55 2.74
N PRO A 132 10.33 14.52 1.93
CA PRO A 132 9.35 13.48 1.63
C PRO A 132 8.80 12.77 2.88
N ILE A 133 9.60 12.64 3.93
CA ILE A 133 9.18 12.07 5.21
C ILE A 133 8.13 12.96 5.87
N ASN A 134 8.34 14.27 5.86
CA ASN A 134 7.37 15.24 6.39
C ASN A 134 6.08 15.23 5.55
N ALA A 135 6.18 15.07 4.23
CA ALA A 135 5.02 14.94 3.36
C ALA A 135 4.18 13.70 3.73
N GLY A 136 4.84 12.58 4.03
CA GLY A 136 4.17 11.39 4.56
C GLY A 136 3.46 11.63 5.89
N ALA A 137 4.11 12.32 6.82
CA ALA A 137 3.50 12.70 8.11
C ALA A 137 2.28 13.62 7.92
N VAL A 138 2.38 14.62 7.05
CA VAL A 138 1.25 15.50 6.69
C VAL A 138 0.11 14.71 6.05
N ALA A 139 0.42 13.76 5.16
CA ALA A 139 -0.57 12.89 4.55
C ALA A 139 -1.33 12.04 5.58
N MET A 140 -0.62 11.48 6.59
CA MET A 140 -1.26 10.73 7.69
C MET A 140 -2.20 11.62 8.50
N VAL A 141 -1.74 12.80 8.91
CA VAL A 141 -2.56 13.76 9.68
C VAL A 141 -3.77 14.22 8.86
N ALA A 142 -3.57 14.53 7.59
CA ALA A 142 -4.66 14.90 6.69
C ALA A 142 -5.70 13.78 6.57
N GLY A 143 -5.26 12.52 6.43
CA GLY A 143 -6.16 11.36 6.44
C GLY A 143 -6.97 11.25 7.73
N LEU A 144 -6.33 11.42 8.89
CA LEU A 144 -6.99 11.37 10.20
C LEU A 144 -8.06 12.48 10.37
N VAL A 145 -7.94 13.59 9.68
CA VAL A 145 -8.93 14.68 9.69
C VAL A 145 -10.01 14.49 8.62
N ILE A 146 -9.61 14.14 7.41
CA ILE A 146 -10.50 14.05 6.25
C ILE A 146 -11.49 12.88 6.37
N VAL A 147 -11.03 11.71 6.81
CA VAL A 147 -11.89 10.52 6.94
C VAL A 147 -13.09 10.78 7.84
N PRO A 148 -12.94 11.27 9.09
CA PRO A 148 -14.10 11.54 9.92
C PRO A 148 -14.95 12.70 9.40
N LEU A 149 -14.36 13.77 8.88
CA LEU A 149 -15.11 14.91 8.33
C LEU A 149 -16.02 14.48 7.18
N VAL A 150 -15.48 13.74 6.22
CA VAL A 150 -16.27 13.24 5.07
C VAL A 150 -17.28 12.19 5.53
N SER A 151 -16.94 11.34 6.49
CA SER A 151 -17.87 10.34 7.02
C SER A 151 -19.04 10.94 7.79
N LEU A 152 -18.87 12.09 8.42
CA LEU A 152 -19.96 12.82 9.10
C LEU A 152 -20.95 13.45 8.12
N VAL A 153 -20.47 13.88 6.95
CA VAL A 153 -21.29 14.56 5.92
C VAL A 153 -21.96 13.57 4.96
N THR A 154 -21.41 12.35 4.84
CA THR A 154 -21.90 11.34 3.90
C THR A 154 -22.88 10.36 4.55
N PRO A 155 -23.85 9.80 3.78
CA PRO A 155 -24.82 8.86 4.32
C PRO A 155 -24.14 7.61 4.88
N LYS A 156 -24.54 7.23 6.09
CA LYS A 156 -24.01 6.07 6.80
C LYS A 156 -24.34 4.76 6.08
N LEU A 157 -23.47 3.78 6.22
CA LEU A 157 -23.73 2.40 5.80
C LEU A 157 -24.96 1.83 6.53
N LYS A 158 -25.69 0.91 5.90
CA LYS A 158 -26.81 0.23 6.54
C LYS A 158 -26.32 -0.51 7.78
N LYS A 159 -27.10 -0.43 8.86
CA LYS A 159 -26.74 -1.08 10.14
C LYS A 159 -26.50 -2.58 9.99
N GLU A 160 -27.26 -3.25 9.12
CA GLU A 160 -27.12 -4.68 8.84
C GLU A 160 -25.74 -5.04 8.30
N ASP A 161 -25.16 -4.23 7.39
CA ASP A 161 -23.84 -4.46 6.84
C ASP A 161 -22.72 -4.25 7.88
N VAL A 162 -22.91 -3.24 8.75
CA VAL A 162 -21.94 -2.92 9.83
C VAL A 162 -21.95 -3.99 10.91
N ASP A 163 -23.12 -4.48 11.29
CA ASP A 163 -23.26 -5.51 12.31
C ASP A 163 -22.75 -6.87 11.80
N ALA A 164 -22.99 -7.24 10.54
CA ALA A 164 -22.47 -8.46 9.95
C ALA A 164 -20.94 -8.54 10.03
N VAL A 165 -20.23 -7.45 9.74
CA VAL A 165 -18.76 -7.38 9.86
C VAL A 165 -18.30 -7.42 11.32
N SER A 166 -19.02 -6.76 12.22
CA SER A 166 -18.71 -6.77 13.66
C SER A 166 -18.85 -8.16 14.29
N TYR A 167 -19.86 -8.93 13.88
CA TYR A 167 -20.07 -10.31 14.38
C TYR A 167 -18.99 -11.29 13.88
N THR A 168 -18.47 -11.12 12.68
CA THR A 168 -17.38 -11.97 12.17
C THR A 168 -16.07 -11.77 12.95
N HIS A 169 -15.78 -10.55 13.39
CA HIS A 169 -14.62 -10.28 14.24
C HIS A 169 -14.73 -10.86 15.64
N LEU A 170 -15.91 -10.84 16.24
CA LEU A 170 -16.13 -11.43 17.57
C LEU A 170 -16.01 -12.96 17.54
N ARG A 171 -16.51 -13.61 16.49
CA ARG A 171 -16.46 -15.08 16.33
C ARG A 171 -15.05 -15.61 16.04
N ALA A 172 -14.18 -14.80 15.40
CA ALA A 172 -12.79 -15.18 15.14
C ALA A 172 -11.92 -15.24 16.42
N HIS A 173 -12.39 -14.69 17.54
CA HIS A 173 -11.72 -14.74 18.83
C HIS A 173 -12.21 -15.89 19.73
N GLU A 174 -13.25 -16.62 19.31
CA GLU A 174 -13.82 -17.74 20.08
C GLU A 174 -13.36 -19.13 19.58
N THR A 175 -12.58 -19.18 18.48
CA THR A 175 -11.94 -20.41 17.95
C THR A 175 -10.41 -20.32 18.05
#